data_2a5a1a3dee6ed32e46b98e04b88c1fd5
#
_entry.id   2a5a1a3dee6ed32e46b98e04b88c1fd5
#
_cell.length_a   1.000
_cell.length_b   1.000
_cell.length_c   1.000
_cell.angle_alpha   90.00
_cell.angle_beta   90.00
_cell.angle_gamma   90.00
#
_symmetry.space_group_name_H-M   'P 1'
#
loop_
_entity.id
_entity.type
_entity.pdbx_description
1 polymer ?
#
loop_
_entity_poly.entity_id
_entity_poly.type
_entity_poly.pdbx_seq_one_letter_code
_entity_poly.pdbx_strand_id
1 'polypeptide(L)'
;MIKKYFLFFVIIFSCFIYSNIVFSQKWDITVEGYLSGFKVGKSNAVFELDGFNYTLTVNSTTTGITKFFYPWKQEIKILGQIHNDIVNPSYYKINDTRDDNKSGHMHIIYQNSLPIVKSSIPDHNNDTRREKVSEKLLLNSLDPATSIILLGLLSSQTNDCDHEIQIFDGRRRFDLKYSLIEIKKDMITCKLNIIRIAGYSKKELKKHPNEGIVVLKKLSNTDNFYFPTEVRIPLVIGSFFVNLNTNLILQ
;
A
#
# COMPACT_ATOMS: atom_id res chain seq x y z
N MET A 1 6.09 58.54 -24.57
CA MET A 1 5.01 57.52 -24.39
C MET A 1 5.49 56.08 -24.53
N ILE A 2 6.39 55.73 -25.40
CA ILE A 2 6.85 54.34 -25.70
C ILE A 2 7.52 53.64 -24.49
N LYS A 3 8.31 54.38 -23.62
CA LYS A 3 8.96 53.79 -22.43
C LYS A 3 8.00 53.26 -21.37
N LYS A 4 6.78 53.80 -21.25
CA LYS A 4 5.81 53.38 -20.25
C LYS A 4 5.13 52.03 -20.62
N TYR A 5 4.93 51.77 -21.92
CA TYR A 5 4.36 50.53 -22.40
C TYR A 5 5.38 49.38 -22.40
N PHE A 6 6.65 49.68 -22.60
CA PHE A 6 7.72 48.67 -22.53
C PHE A 6 7.87 48.09 -21.10
N LEU A 7 7.80 48.95 -20.09
CA LEU A 7 7.89 48.53 -18.68
C LEU A 7 6.67 47.66 -18.28
N PHE A 8 5.46 47.98 -18.80
CA PHE A 8 4.25 47.23 -18.53
C PHE A 8 4.30 45.87 -19.19
N PHE A 9 4.89 45.75 -20.38
CA PHE A 9 5.03 44.48 -21.10
C PHE A 9 6.05 43.54 -20.43
N VAL A 10 7.13 44.07 -19.84
CA VAL A 10 8.13 43.30 -19.10
C VAL A 10 7.54 42.74 -17.79
N ILE A 11 6.68 43.51 -17.11
CA ILE A 11 6.04 43.06 -15.87
C ILE A 11 5.01 41.94 -16.17
N ILE A 12 4.24 42.04 -17.26
CA ILE A 12 3.28 41.01 -17.66
C ILE A 12 4.01 39.72 -18.09
N PHE A 13 5.14 39.83 -18.78
CA PHE A 13 5.93 38.69 -19.22
C PHE A 13 6.64 37.98 -18.07
N SER A 14 7.03 38.70 -17.01
CA SER A 14 7.61 38.04 -15.82
C SER A 14 6.62 37.27 -14.96
N CYS A 15 5.32 37.56 -15.05
CA CYS A 15 4.26 36.79 -14.37
C CYS A 15 3.95 35.43 -15.00
N PHE A 16 4.34 35.19 -16.25
CA PHE A 16 4.09 33.93 -16.96
C PHE A 16 5.18 32.84 -16.77
N ILE A 17 6.28 33.16 -16.06
CA ILE A 17 7.41 32.21 -15.90
C ILE A 17 7.35 31.43 -14.57
N TYR A 18 6.31 31.59 -13.76
CA TYR A 18 6.08 30.65 -12.65
C TYR A 18 5.45 29.37 -13.18
N SER A 19 6.20 28.64 -13.99
CA SER A 19 5.95 27.21 -14.20
C SER A 19 6.13 26.55 -12.84
N ASN A 20 5.05 26.07 -12.25
CA ASN A 20 5.15 25.16 -11.13
C ASN A 20 5.99 23.96 -11.61
N ILE A 21 7.23 23.87 -11.13
CA ILE A 21 8.03 22.66 -11.34
C ILE A 21 7.32 21.58 -10.53
N VAL A 22 6.55 20.76 -11.22
CA VAL A 22 5.96 19.57 -10.64
C VAL A 22 7.12 18.62 -10.37
N PHE A 23 7.45 18.45 -9.11
CA PHE A 23 8.47 17.50 -8.68
C PHE A 23 7.88 16.10 -8.83
N SER A 24 8.42 15.33 -9.76
CA SER A 24 8.20 13.89 -9.81
C SER A 24 9.22 13.19 -8.92
N GLN A 25 8.75 12.37 -8.00
CA GLN A 25 9.59 11.58 -7.10
C GLN A 25 9.37 10.10 -7.38
N LYS A 26 10.46 9.34 -7.43
CA LYS A 26 10.42 7.91 -7.69
C LYS A 26 11.29 7.15 -6.71
N TRP A 27 10.75 6.08 -6.13
CA TRP A 27 11.44 5.20 -5.20
C TRP A 27 11.37 3.75 -5.70
N ASP A 28 12.55 3.12 -5.82
CA ASP A 28 12.69 1.70 -6.07
C ASP A 28 12.95 0.98 -4.74
N ILE A 29 12.07 0.07 -4.38
CA ILE A 29 12.06 -0.61 -3.08
C ILE A 29 12.17 -2.11 -3.31
N THR A 30 13.16 -2.75 -2.69
CA THR A 30 13.27 -4.21 -2.68
C THR A 30 12.82 -4.75 -1.33
N VAL A 31 11.95 -5.76 -1.36
CA VAL A 31 11.37 -6.41 -0.19
C VAL A 31 11.71 -7.89 -0.21
N GLU A 32 12.15 -8.43 0.92
CA GLU A 32 12.44 -9.84 1.08
C GLU A 32 11.50 -10.47 2.12
N GLY A 33 10.92 -11.61 1.77
CA GLY A 33 10.03 -12.37 2.63
C GLY A 33 10.72 -13.63 3.18
N TYR A 34 10.55 -13.86 4.48
CA TYR A 34 11.12 -15.00 5.19
C TYR A 34 10.03 -15.77 5.93
N LEU A 35 10.13 -17.08 5.96
CA LEU A 35 9.31 -17.97 6.76
C LEU A 35 10.22 -18.78 7.67
N SER A 36 10.08 -18.61 8.99
CA SER A 36 10.94 -19.26 9.99
C SER A 36 12.45 -19.13 9.70
N GLY A 37 12.89 -17.95 9.23
CA GLY A 37 14.29 -17.66 8.89
C GLY A 37 14.72 -18.03 7.46
N PHE A 38 13.92 -18.78 6.72
CA PHE A 38 14.23 -19.14 5.33
C PHE A 38 13.63 -18.10 4.37
N LYS A 39 14.45 -17.59 3.44
CA LYS A 39 13.97 -16.69 2.39
C LYS A 39 13.03 -17.43 1.44
N VAL A 40 11.77 -17.00 1.40
CA VAL A 40 10.71 -17.63 0.61
C VAL A 40 10.28 -16.82 -0.59
N GLY A 41 10.56 -15.53 -0.60
CA GLY A 41 10.15 -14.65 -1.69
C GLY A 41 10.89 -13.32 -1.70
N LYS A 42 10.75 -12.60 -2.81
CA LYS A 42 11.17 -11.21 -2.96
C LYS A 42 10.13 -10.42 -3.74
N SER A 43 10.08 -9.12 -3.51
CA SER A 43 9.27 -8.18 -4.25
C SER A 43 10.11 -6.98 -4.64
N ASN A 44 9.87 -6.44 -5.84
CA ASN A 44 10.36 -5.13 -6.25
C ASN A 44 9.15 -4.21 -6.37
N ALA A 45 9.18 -3.11 -5.66
CA ALA A 45 8.15 -2.09 -5.69
C ALA A 45 8.70 -0.80 -6.26
N VAL A 46 7.93 -0.16 -7.11
CA VAL A 46 8.19 1.18 -7.65
C VAL A 46 7.06 2.08 -7.21
N PHE A 47 7.39 3.05 -6.38
CA PHE A 47 6.47 4.10 -5.96
C PHE A 47 6.83 5.41 -6.67
N GLU A 48 5.87 6.02 -7.33
CA GLU A 48 6.02 7.28 -8.06
C GLU A 48 4.99 8.28 -7.55
N LEU A 49 5.44 9.49 -7.29
CA LEU A 49 4.60 10.63 -6.93
C LEU A 49 4.85 11.74 -7.95
N ASP A 50 3.83 12.08 -8.74
CA ASP A 50 3.86 13.14 -9.75
C ASP A 50 2.79 14.18 -9.43
N GLY A 51 3.21 15.28 -8.83
CA GLY A 51 2.31 16.25 -8.23
C GLY A 51 1.48 15.61 -7.13
N PHE A 52 0.17 15.55 -7.33
CA PHE A 52 -0.74 14.89 -6.42
C PHE A 52 -1.01 13.42 -6.76
N ASN A 53 -0.60 12.96 -7.93
CA ASN A 53 -0.89 11.60 -8.39
C ASN A 53 0.17 10.63 -7.87
N TYR A 54 -0.26 9.50 -7.32
CA TYR A 54 0.65 8.42 -6.97
C TYR A 54 0.38 7.18 -7.82
N THR A 55 1.46 6.46 -8.06
CA THR A 55 1.44 5.11 -8.64
C THR A 55 2.32 4.21 -7.79
N LEU A 56 1.83 3.03 -7.42
CA LEU A 56 2.66 1.98 -6.85
C LEU A 56 2.48 0.71 -7.67
N THR A 57 3.60 0.17 -8.14
CA THR A 57 3.66 -1.13 -8.81
C THR A 57 4.54 -2.07 -7.99
N VAL A 58 4.03 -3.26 -7.64
CA VAL A 58 4.77 -4.26 -6.87
C VAL A 58 4.80 -5.56 -7.65
N ASN A 59 6.00 -6.08 -7.91
CA ASN A 59 6.23 -7.38 -8.55
C ASN A 59 6.86 -8.33 -7.54
N SER A 60 6.12 -9.38 -7.17
CA SER A 60 6.52 -10.38 -6.17
C SER A 60 6.73 -11.74 -6.82
N THR A 61 7.68 -12.51 -6.28
CA THR A 61 7.93 -13.88 -6.71
C THR A 61 8.49 -14.72 -5.57
N THR A 62 8.18 -16.00 -5.57
CA THR A 62 8.86 -16.98 -4.71
C THR A 62 10.32 -17.16 -5.15
N THR A 63 11.21 -17.46 -4.20
CA THR A 63 12.65 -17.62 -4.43
C THR A 63 13.19 -18.90 -3.79
N GLY A 64 14.40 -19.30 -4.20
CA GLY A 64 15.10 -20.46 -3.63
C GLY A 64 14.28 -21.74 -3.78
N ILE A 65 14.33 -22.58 -2.75
CA ILE A 65 13.63 -23.86 -2.71
C ILE A 65 12.10 -23.72 -2.78
N THR A 66 11.56 -22.61 -2.25
CA THR A 66 10.12 -22.32 -2.31
C THR A 66 9.64 -22.19 -3.75
N LYS A 67 10.45 -21.59 -4.64
CA LYS A 67 10.10 -21.45 -6.05
C LYS A 67 9.96 -22.81 -6.74
N PHE A 68 10.77 -23.82 -6.34
CA PHE A 68 10.71 -25.14 -6.92
C PHE A 68 9.40 -25.88 -6.56
N PHE A 69 8.96 -25.78 -5.29
CA PHE A 69 7.73 -26.48 -4.83
C PHE A 69 6.47 -25.67 -5.00
N TYR A 70 6.56 -24.35 -5.03
CA TYR A 70 5.44 -23.44 -5.13
C TYR A 70 5.82 -22.20 -5.96
N PRO A 71 5.96 -22.36 -7.27
CA PRO A 71 6.24 -21.24 -8.16
C PRO A 71 5.04 -20.30 -8.16
N TRP A 72 5.28 -19.06 -7.79
CA TRP A 72 4.26 -18.02 -7.70
C TRP A 72 4.83 -16.67 -8.08
N LYS A 73 4.05 -15.92 -8.84
CA LYS A 73 4.31 -14.51 -9.17
C LYS A 73 3.05 -13.70 -8.90
N GLN A 74 3.24 -12.49 -8.46
CA GLN A 74 2.16 -11.54 -8.25
C GLN A 74 2.57 -10.16 -8.73
N GLU A 75 1.66 -9.48 -9.40
CA GLU A 75 1.76 -8.07 -9.73
C GLU A 75 0.63 -7.32 -9.05
N ILE A 76 0.96 -6.23 -8.37
CA ILE A 76 0.00 -5.29 -7.79
C ILE A 76 0.24 -3.93 -8.44
N LYS A 77 -0.83 -3.27 -8.87
CA LYS A 77 -0.80 -1.89 -9.33
C LYS A 77 -1.90 -1.09 -8.67
N ILE A 78 -1.53 0.05 -8.08
CA ILE A 78 -2.47 1.02 -7.53
C ILE A 78 -2.22 2.39 -8.13
N LEU A 79 -3.29 3.15 -8.25
CA LEU A 79 -3.28 4.56 -8.68
C LEU A 79 -4.20 5.35 -7.76
N GLY A 80 -3.86 6.60 -7.54
CA GLY A 80 -4.70 7.52 -6.78
C GLY A 80 -4.07 8.90 -6.66
N GLN A 81 -4.58 9.67 -5.72
CA GLN A 81 -4.13 11.02 -5.44
C GLN A 81 -3.88 11.20 -3.95
N ILE A 82 -2.86 11.99 -3.62
CA ILE A 82 -2.60 12.49 -2.27
C ILE A 82 -2.77 14.00 -2.34
N HIS A 83 -3.77 14.52 -1.65
CA HIS A 83 -4.04 15.94 -1.58
C HIS A 83 -4.33 16.35 -0.15
N ASN A 84 -3.57 17.31 0.39
CA ASN A 84 -3.68 17.75 1.79
C ASN A 84 -3.66 16.55 2.76
N ASP A 85 -2.72 15.62 2.54
CA ASP A 85 -2.52 14.42 3.36
C ASP A 85 -3.70 13.42 3.36
N ILE A 86 -4.65 13.60 2.47
CA ILE A 86 -5.75 12.67 2.23
C ILE A 86 -5.37 11.78 1.04
N VAL A 87 -5.38 10.47 1.27
CA VAL A 87 -5.12 9.46 0.22
C VAL A 87 -6.45 9.06 -0.42
N ASN A 88 -6.59 9.36 -1.70
CA ASN A 88 -7.77 9.05 -2.50
C ASN A 88 -7.40 8.01 -3.57
N PRO A 89 -7.61 6.71 -3.35
CA PRO A 89 -7.38 5.71 -4.37
C PRO A 89 -8.39 5.83 -5.51
N SER A 90 -7.94 5.51 -6.73
CA SER A 90 -8.80 5.42 -7.91
C SER A 90 -8.84 4.02 -8.50
N TYR A 91 -7.76 3.25 -8.31
CA TYR A 91 -7.56 1.97 -8.97
C TYR A 91 -6.70 1.04 -8.13
N TYR A 92 -7.10 -0.23 -8.02
CA TYR A 92 -6.32 -1.33 -7.47
C TYR A 92 -6.49 -2.55 -8.37
N LYS A 93 -5.37 -3.14 -8.75
CA LYS A 93 -5.35 -4.41 -9.48
C LYS A 93 -4.26 -5.31 -8.92
N ILE A 94 -4.62 -6.58 -8.76
CA ILE A 94 -3.69 -7.65 -8.39
C ILE A 94 -3.87 -8.80 -9.37
N ASN A 95 -2.75 -9.34 -9.87
CA ASN A 95 -2.71 -10.52 -10.72
C ASN A 95 -1.78 -11.54 -10.06
N ASP A 96 -2.29 -12.75 -9.87
CA ASP A 96 -1.52 -13.91 -9.39
C ASP A 96 -1.32 -14.91 -10.53
N THR A 97 -0.12 -15.45 -10.65
CA THR A 97 0.19 -16.53 -11.60
C THR A 97 0.89 -17.68 -10.88
N ARG A 98 0.43 -18.90 -11.10
CA ARG A 98 0.99 -20.16 -10.59
C ARG A 98 1.16 -21.15 -11.72
N ASP A 99 2.10 -22.09 -11.60
CA ASP A 99 2.39 -23.06 -12.65
C ASP A 99 1.24 -24.07 -12.93
N ASP A 100 0.34 -24.25 -11.99
CA ASP A 100 -0.79 -25.19 -12.10
C ASP A 100 -1.99 -24.61 -12.86
N ASN A 101 -1.79 -23.62 -13.74
CA ASN A 101 -2.81 -22.85 -14.45
C ASN A 101 -3.85 -22.17 -13.54
N LYS A 102 -3.59 -22.10 -12.24
CA LYS A 102 -4.40 -21.34 -11.30
C LYS A 102 -3.92 -19.89 -11.26
N SER A 103 -4.42 -19.09 -12.17
CA SER A 103 -4.27 -17.65 -12.09
C SER A 103 -5.40 -17.05 -11.26
N GLY A 104 -5.09 -15.99 -10.55
CA GLY A 104 -6.07 -15.16 -9.86
C GLY A 104 -5.94 -13.71 -10.25
N HIS A 105 -7.03 -12.97 -10.23
CA HIS A 105 -6.96 -11.52 -10.28
C HIS A 105 -8.07 -10.86 -9.47
N MET A 106 -7.83 -9.62 -9.08
CA MET A 106 -8.81 -8.71 -8.52
C MET A 106 -8.60 -7.35 -9.14
N HIS A 107 -9.69 -6.73 -9.57
CA HIS A 107 -9.70 -5.35 -10.07
C HIS A 107 -10.77 -4.55 -9.36
N ILE A 108 -10.35 -3.50 -8.65
CA ILE A 108 -11.20 -2.56 -7.93
C ILE A 108 -11.00 -1.17 -8.51
N ILE A 109 -12.09 -0.45 -8.71
CA ILE A 109 -12.08 0.99 -8.93
C ILE A 109 -12.78 1.69 -7.78
N TYR A 110 -12.49 2.97 -7.58
CA TYR A 110 -13.10 3.76 -6.53
C TYR A 110 -14.00 4.83 -7.14
N GLN A 111 -15.23 4.95 -6.62
CA GLN A 111 -16.18 6.00 -6.98
C GLN A 111 -16.76 6.60 -5.69
N ASN A 112 -16.56 7.89 -5.46
CA ASN A 112 -16.98 8.57 -4.23
C ASN A 112 -16.55 7.84 -2.95
N SER A 113 -15.28 7.44 -2.88
CA SER A 113 -14.68 6.69 -1.77
C SER A 113 -15.29 5.29 -1.53
N LEU A 114 -16.07 4.78 -2.49
CA LEU A 114 -16.62 3.43 -2.46
C LEU A 114 -15.81 2.51 -3.40
N PRO A 115 -15.16 1.44 -2.90
CA PRO A 115 -14.51 0.45 -3.74
C PRO A 115 -15.54 -0.44 -4.46
N ILE A 116 -15.40 -0.55 -5.78
CA ILE A 116 -16.26 -1.33 -6.65
C ILE A 116 -15.44 -2.41 -7.33
N VAL A 117 -15.73 -3.68 -7.07
CA VAL A 117 -15.08 -4.80 -7.76
C VAL A 117 -15.58 -4.87 -9.19
N LYS A 118 -14.69 -4.69 -10.15
CA LYS A 118 -14.98 -4.77 -11.59
C LYS A 118 -14.84 -6.19 -12.14
N SER A 119 -13.83 -6.92 -11.63
CA SER A 119 -13.63 -8.32 -12.00
C SER A 119 -12.78 -9.03 -10.95
N SER A 120 -13.01 -10.34 -10.80
CA SER A 120 -12.18 -11.19 -9.96
C SER A 120 -12.12 -12.62 -10.51
N ILE A 121 -10.97 -13.28 -10.34
CA ILE A 121 -10.80 -14.71 -10.52
C ILE A 121 -10.18 -15.27 -9.22
N PRO A 122 -10.81 -16.24 -8.55
CA PRO A 122 -12.16 -16.74 -8.80
C PRO A 122 -13.24 -15.65 -8.63
N ASP A 123 -14.39 -15.84 -9.28
CA ASP A 123 -15.54 -14.94 -9.09
C ASP A 123 -16.07 -15.03 -7.66
N HIS A 124 -15.84 -13.98 -6.89
CA HIS A 124 -16.26 -13.92 -5.49
C HIS A 124 -17.74 -13.58 -5.31
N ASN A 125 -18.41 -13.09 -6.35
CA ASN A 125 -19.84 -12.78 -6.27
C ASN A 125 -20.70 -14.03 -6.10
N ASN A 126 -20.22 -15.18 -6.58
CA ASN A 126 -20.89 -16.46 -6.51
C ASN A 126 -20.43 -17.36 -5.35
N ASP A 127 -19.58 -16.86 -4.43
CA ASP A 127 -19.11 -17.63 -3.27
C ASP A 127 -20.14 -17.62 -2.13
N THR A 128 -21.00 -18.62 -2.09
CA THR A 128 -22.07 -18.78 -1.08
C THR A 128 -21.56 -19.13 0.33
N ARG A 129 -20.25 -19.42 0.49
CA ARG A 129 -19.65 -19.76 1.80
C ARG A 129 -19.44 -18.53 2.68
N ARG A 130 -19.66 -17.35 2.15
CA ARG A 130 -19.41 -16.06 2.79
C ARG A 130 -20.57 -15.12 2.58
N GLU A 131 -20.83 -14.32 3.59
CA GLU A 131 -21.74 -13.19 3.42
C GLU A 131 -21.05 -12.08 2.62
N LYS A 132 -21.79 -11.43 1.72
CA LYS A 132 -21.30 -10.27 0.98
C LYS A 132 -21.09 -9.10 1.95
N VAL A 133 -20.04 -8.35 1.73
CA VAL A 133 -19.80 -7.10 2.49
C VAL A 133 -20.81 -6.06 2.01
N SER A 134 -21.54 -5.45 2.95
CA SER A 134 -22.51 -4.39 2.63
C SER A 134 -21.81 -3.09 2.19
N GLU A 135 -22.46 -2.29 1.34
CA GLU A 135 -21.92 -0.98 0.90
C GLU A 135 -21.58 -0.06 2.08
N LYS A 136 -22.37 -0.07 3.14
CA LYS A 136 -22.10 0.72 4.35
C LYS A 136 -20.74 0.38 4.96
N LEU A 137 -20.33 -0.87 4.90
CA LEU A 137 -19.03 -1.33 5.41
C LEU A 137 -17.89 -1.10 4.41
N LEU A 138 -18.19 -0.88 3.14
CA LEU A 138 -17.21 -0.62 2.09
C LEU A 138 -16.82 0.87 2.02
N LEU A 139 -17.72 1.76 2.38
CA LEU A 139 -17.48 3.20 2.27
C LEU A 139 -16.22 3.60 3.05
N ASN A 140 -15.34 4.36 2.39
CA ASN A 140 -14.02 4.80 2.88
C ASN A 140 -13.01 3.68 3.16
N SER A 141 -13.28 2.43 2.78
CA SER A 141 -12.28 1.38 2.91
C SER A 141 -11.26 1.42 1.75
N LEU A 142 -10.01 1.18 2.07
CA LEU A 142 -8.88 1.17 1.13
C LEU A 142 -8.52 -0.25 0.72
N ASP A 143 -7.83 -0.40 -0.41
CA ASP A 143 -7.13 -1.64 -0.70
C ASP A 143 -5.88 -1.82 0.19
N PRO A 144 -5.37 -3.06 0.33
CA PRO A 144 -4.22 -3.33 1.19
C PRO A 144 -2.94 -2.58 0.84
N ALA A 145 -2.71 -2.27 -0.45
CA ALA A 145 -1.49 -1.59 -0.89
C ALA A 145 -1.57 -0.08 -0.61
N THR A 146 -2.73 0.55 -0.87
CA THR A 146 -2.98 1.95 -0.53
C THR A 146 -2.90 2.20 0.97
N SER A 147 -3.29 1.23 1.81
CA SER A 147 -3.21 1.37 3.27
C SER A 147 -1.79 1.56 3.80
N ILE A 148 -0.79 1.04 3.09
CA ILE A 148 0.63 1.21 3.43
C ILE A 148 1.04 2.69 3.24
N ILE A 149 0.58 3.31 2.16
CA ILE A 149 0.83 4.73 1.88
C ILE A 149 0.17 5.60 2.97
N LEU A 150 -1.10 5.31 3.28
CA LEU A 150 -1.83 6.07 4.31
C LEU A 150 -1.16 5.93 5.68
N LEU A 151 -0.74 4.73 6.09
CA LEU A 151 -0.04 4.54 7.36
C LEU A 151 1.23 5.39 7.42
N GLY A 152 2.02 5.42 6.35
CA GLY A 152 3.24 6.23 6.27
C GLY A 152 2.97 7.73 6.42
N LEU A 153 1.94 8.25 5.76
CA LEU A 153 1.53 9.64 5.87
C LEU A 153 1.03 10.01 7.27
N LEU A 154 0.11 9.22 7.83
CA LEU A 154 -0.44 9.46 9.16
C LEU A 154 0.66 9.44 10.22
N SER A 155 1.55 8.45 10.16
CA SER A 155 2.69 8.37 11.09
C SER A 155 3.66 9.53 10.95
N SER A 156 3.76 10.13 9.76
CA SER A 156 4.59 11.32 9.54
C SER A 156 4.01 12.58 10.17
N GLN A 157 2.69 12.68 10.22
CA GLN A 157 1.98 13.82 10.82
C GLN A 157 2.03 13.79 12.35
N THR A 158 1.81 12.61 12.93
CA THR A 158 1.65 12.44 14.37
C THR A 158 2.95 12.03 15.07
N ASN A 159 3.94 11.58 14.32
CA ASN A 159 5.16 10.94 14.82
C ASN A 159 4.86 9.74 15.72
N ASP A 160 3.76 9.05 15.45
CA ASP A 160 3.32 7.81 16.08
C ASP A 160 2.62 6.89 15.07
N CYS A 161 2.00 5.80 15.53
CA CYS A 161 1.24 4.91 14.68
C CYS A 161 -0.10 4.47 15.29
N ASP A 162 -0.63 5.20 16.26
CA ASP A 162 -1.93 4.90 16.87
C ASP A 162 -3.07 5.23 15.89
N HIS A 163 -3.22 4.37 14.86
CA HIS A 163 -4.17 4.55 13.78
C HIS A 163 -4.98 3.28 13.50
N GLU A 164 -6.19 3.47 12.97
CA GLU A 164 -7.04 2.38 12.49
C GLU A 164 -7.42 2.63 11.03
N ILE A 165 -7.08 1.68 10.15
CA ILE A 165 -7.28 1.79 8.71
C ILE A 165 -8.22 0.70 8.25
N GLN A 166 -9.29 1.11 7.56
CA GLN A 166 -10.32 0.23 7.03
C GLN A 166 -9.89 -0.35 5.68
N ILE A 167 -9.89 -1.67 5.56
CA ILE A 167 -9.40 -2.38 4.36
C ILE A 167 -10.50 -3.21 3.72
N PHE A 168 -10.55 -3.16 2.38
CA PHE A 168 -11.29 -4.09 1.55
C PHE A 168 -10.38 -4.67 0.47
N ASP A 169 -10.18 -5.98 0.49
CA ASP A 169 -9.30 -6.68 -0.45
C ASP A 169 -10.03 -7.20 -1.71
N GLY A 170 -11.25 -6.70 -1.95
CA GLY A 170 -12.13 -7.15 -3.04
C GLY A 170 -13.09 -8.27 -2.62
N ARG A 171 -12.92 -8.84 -1.42
CA ARG A 171 -13.75 -9.90 -0.87
C ARG A 171 -14.02 -9.74 0.61
N ARG A 172 -13.02 -9.36 1.40
CA ARG A 172 -13.06 -9.28 2.86
C ARG A 172 -12.91 -7.84 3.31
N ARG A 173 -13.65 -7.48 4.34
CA ARG A 173 -13.56 -6.22 5.06
C ARG A 173 -12.91 -6.48 6.42
N PHE A 174 -11.82 -5.79 6.71
CA PHE A 174 -11.11 -5.87 7.97
C PHE A 174 -10.48 -4.53 8.30
N ASP A 175 -10.18 -4.31 9.57
CA ASP A 175 -9.44 -3.15 10.02
C ASP A 175 -8.01 -3.55 10.41
N LEU A 176 -7.05 -2.70 10.07
CA LEU A 176 -5.69 -2.74 10.56
C LEU A 176 -5.58 -1.69 11.66
N LYS A 177 -5.58 -2.15 12.90
CA LYS A 177 -5.40 -1.29 14.07
C LYS A 177 -3.96 -1.36 14.54
N TYR A 178 -3.29 -0.23 14.48
CA TYR A 178 -1.93 -0.06 14.94
C TYR A 178 -1.93 0.57 16.32
N SER A 179 -0.94 0.22 17.14
CA SER A 179 -0.71 0.80 18.48
C SER A 179 0.76 0.98 18.71
N LEU A 180 1.17 2.14 19.20
CA LEU A 180 2.56 2.45 19.46
C LEU A 180 3.15 1.52 20.51
N ILE A 181 4.32 0.94 20.23
CA ILE A 181 5.15 0.20 21.19
C ILE A 181 6.33 1.07 21.62
N GLU A 182 7.06 1.62 20.64
CA GLU A 182 8.31 2.33 20.90
C GLU A 182 8.66 3.26 19.76
N ILE A 183 9.31 4.38 20.12
CA ILE A 183 9.95 5.31 19.16
C ILE A 183 11.44 5.34 19.48
N LYS A 184 12.28 5.03 18.50
CA LYS A 184 13.75 5.12 18.59
C LYS A 184 14.30 5.88 17.41
N LYS A 185 14.82 7.08 17.64
CA LYS A 185 15.36 7.97 16.59
C LYS A 185 14.34 8.18 15.45
N ASP A 186 14.63 7.60 14.30
CA ASP A 186 13.85 7.67 13.05
C ASP A 186 12.98 6.41 12.80
N MET A 187 12.78 5.59 13.84
CA MET A 187 11.98 4.36 13.77
C MET A 187 10.82 4.38 14.76
N ILE A 188 9.66 3.93 14.31
CA ILE A 188 8.44 3.72 15.09
C ILE A 188 8.11 2.23 15.04
N THR A 189 8.03 1.59 16.20
CA THR A 189 7.60 0.20 16.33
C THR A 189 6.16 0.14 16.79
N CYS A 190 5.32 -0.56 16.04
CA CYS A 190 3.88 -0.63 16.24
C CYS A 190 3.42 -2.08 16.41
N LYS A 191 2.51 -2.32 17.35
CA LYS A 191 1.70 -3.53 17.36
C LYS A 191 0.63 -3.38 16.28
N LEU A 192 0.45 -4.41 15.45
CA LEU A 192 -0.62 -4.52 14.48
C LEU A 192 -1.66 -5.51 14.98
N ASN A 193 -2.94 -5.12 14.97
CA ASN A 193 -4.07 -6.03 15.17
C ASN A 193 -4.95 -6.02 13.92
N ILE A 194 -5.34 -7.22 13.46
CA ILE A 194 -6.23 -7.42 12.32
C ILE A 194 -7.62 -7.74 12.86
N ILE A 195 -8.56 -6.82 12.70
CA ILE A 195 -9.95 -6.95 13.14
C ILE A 195 -10.80 -7.36 11.96
N ARG A 196 -11.29 -8.59 11.94
CA ARG A 196 -12.11 -9.13 10.85
C ARG A 196 -13.54 -8.65 11.00
N ILE A 197 -14.06 -7.97 9.97
CA ILE A 197 -15.39 -7.34 10.00
C ILE A 197 -16.41 -8.18 9.21
N ALA A 198 -16.16 -8.46 7.92
CA ALA A 198 -17.11 -9.15 7.05
C ALA A 198 -16.43 -9.87 5.88
N GLY A 199 -17.15 -10.72 5.15
CA GLY A 199 -16.63 -11.40 3.97
C GLY A 199 -15.77 -12.64 4.27
N TYR A 200 -15.79 -13.15 5.50
CA TYR A 200 -15.03 -14.31 5.94
C TYR A 200 -15.88 -15.56 6.01
N SER A 201 -15.33 -16.68 5.62
CA SER A 201 -15.92 -18.00 5.92
C SER A 201 -15.65 -18.39 7.38
N LYS A 202 -16.49 -19.29 7.96
CA LYS A 202 -16.29 -19.82 9.32
C LYS A 202 -14.89 -20.44 9.51
N LYS A 203 -14.31 -21.03 8.45
CA LYS A 203 -12.98 -21.61 8.48
C LYS A 203 -11.88 -20.53 8.57
N GLU A 204 -12.04 -19.43 7.84
CA GLU A 204 -11.08 -18.33 7.84
C GLU A 204 -11.04 -17.60 9.19
N LEU A 205 -12.18 -17.45 9.85
CA LEU A 205 -12.25 -16.84 11.18
C LEU A 205 -11.41 -17.58 12.23
N LYS A 206 -11.17 -18.88 12.05
CA LYS A 206 -10.46 -19.73 13.01
C LYS A 206 -8.95 -19.87 12.76
N LYS A 207 -8.44 -19.53 11.57
CA LYS A 207 -7.13 -20.02 11.12
C LYS A 207 -6.03 -18.97 10.97
N HIS A 208 -6.31 -17.70 11.04
CA HIS A 208 -5.31 -16.67 10.73
C HIS A 208 -4.82 -15.94 11.96
N PRO A 209 -3.52 -15.56 12.00
CA PRO A 209 -3.01 -14.67 13.02
C PRO A 209 -3.82 -13.36 12.99
N ASN A 210 -4.02 -12.79 14.15
CA ASN A 210 -4.76 -11.54 14.32
C ASN A 210 -3.85 -10.38 14.67
N GLU A 211 -2.58 -10.65 14.91
CA GLU A 211 -1.63 -9.65 15.37
C GLU A 211 -0.28 -9.80 14.70
N GLY A 212 0.49 -8.73 14.75
CA GLY A 212 1.85 -8.66 14.25
C GLY A 212 2.57 -7.45 14.81
N ILE A 213 3.79 -7.24 14.32
CA ILE A 213 4.60 -6.05 14.60
C ILE A 213 4.97 -5.43 13.27
N VAL A 214 4.87 -4.11 13.20
CA VAL A 214 5.31 -3.30 12.06
C VAL A 214 6.34 -2.31 12.55
N VAL A 215 7.46 -2.19 11.85
CA VAL A 215 8.46 -1.16 12.08
C VAL A 215 8.43 -0.19 10.92
N LEU A 216 8.16 1.06 11.24
CA LEU A 216 8.20 2.18 10.30
C LEU A 216 9.53 2.89 10.47
N LYS A 217 10.14 3.30 9.37
CA LYS A 217 11.36 4.10 9.38
C LYS A 217 11.16 5.35 8.55
N LYS A 218 11.64 6.49 9.06
CA LYS A 218 11.68 7.73 8.32
C LYS A 218 12.64 7.60 7.16
N LEU A 219 12.18 7.93 5.95
CA LEU A 219 13.03 7.90 4.76
C LEU A 219 13.97 9.11 4.80
N SER A 220 15.27 8.86 4.68
CA SER A 220 16.27 9.92 4.47
C SER A 220 15.97 10.60 3.13
N ASN A 221 15.95 11.93 3.08
CA ASN A 221 15.64 12.78 1.93
C ASN A 221 14.15 13.02 1.61
N THR A 222 13.22 12.50 2.41
CA THR A 222 11.83 12.98 2.41
C THR A 222 11.57 13.61 3.75
N ASP A 223 11.23 14.90 3.79
CA ASP A 223 11.13 15.61 5.06
C ASP A 223 10.07 15.03 6.00
N ASN A 224 9.13 14.21 5.50
CA ASN A 224 8.04 13.73 6.32
C ASN A 224 7.36 12.45 5.83
N PHE A 225 8.06 11.40 5.43
CA PHE A 225 7.40 10.14 5.10
C PHE A 225 8.02 8.96 5.84
N TYR A 226 7.19 8.26 6.65
CA TYR A 226 7.56 6.98 7.23
C TYR A 226 7.16 5.84 6.30
N PHE A 227 8.03 4.85 6.17
CA PHE A 227 7.76 3.67 5.37
C PHE A 227 7.91 2.40 6.23
N PRO A 228 7.02 1.41 6.09
CA PRO A 228 7.17 0.15 6.81
C PRO A 228 8.39 -0.59 6.28
N THR A 229 9.41 -0.76 7.14
CA THR A 229 10.64 -1.48 6.81
C THR A 229 10.63 -2.92 7.27
N GLU A 230 9.82 -3.24 8.27
CA GLU A 230 9.65 -4.60 8.78
C GLU A 230 8.19 -4.90 9.07
N VAL A 231 7.77 -6.13 8.75
CA VAL A 231 6.50 -6.68 9.19
C VAL A 231 6.76 -8.08 9.73
N ARG A 232 6.34 -8.35 10.97
CA ARG A 232 6.44 -9.67 11.60
C ARG A 232 5.07 -10.16 11.98
N ILE A 233 4.69 -11.34 11.50
CA ILE A 233 3.41 -11.98 11.80
C ILE A 233 3.70 -13.35 12.40
N PRO A 234 3.32 -13.62 13.68
CA PRO A 234 3.46 -14.93 14.28
C PRO A 234 2.53 -15.91 13.54
N LEU A 235 3.04 -17.11 13.26
CA LEU A 235 2.28 -18.20 12.67
C LEU A 235 2.29 -19.40 13.62
N VAL A 236 1.38 -20.35 13.40
CA VAL A 236 1.36 -21.62 14.17
C VAL A 236 2.69 -22.36 14.04
N ILE A 237 3.36 -22.24 12.90
CA ILE A 237 4.67 -22.83 12.65
C ILE A 237 5.67 -21.68 12.38
N GLY A 238 6.24 -21.12 13.46
CA GLY A 238 7.24 -20.07 13.39
C GLY A 238 6.68 -18.67 13.11
N SER A 239 7.40 -17.85 12.34
CA SER A 239 7.01 -16.47 12.01
C SER A 239 7.20 -16.17 10.53
N PHE A 240 6.30 -15.39 9.99
CA PHE A 240 6.50 -14.73 8.70
C PHE A 240 7.11 -13.36 8.95
N PHE A 241 8.19 -13.08 8.28
CA PHE A 241 8.94 -11.83 8.41
C PHE A 241 9.18 -11.23 7.04
N VAL A 242 8.88 -9.96 6.91
CA VAL A 242 9.18 -9.16 5.72
C VAL A 242 10.18 -8.09 6.10
N ASN A 243 11.23 -7.96 5.33
CA ASN A 243 12.24 -6.92 5.49
C ASN A 243 12.38 -6.14 4.18
N LEU A 244 12.37 -4.81 4.28
CA LEU A 244 12.65 -3.93 3.17
C LEU A 244 14.12 -3.52 3.19
N ASN A 245 14.82 -3.86 2.13
CA ASN A 245 16.10 -3.27 1.78
C ASN A 245 15.83 -2.04 0.92
N THR A 246 15.89 -0.87 1.54
CA THR A 246 15.71 0.41 0.84
C THR A 246 17.04 0.85 0.24
N ASN A 247 17.31 0.49 -0.99
CA ASN A 247 18.17 1.29 -1.85
C ASN A 247 17.25 2.36 -2.48
N LEU A 248 17.00 3.43 -1.74
CA LEU A 248 16.26 4.59 -2.25
C LEU A 248 17.15 5.30 -3.24
N ILE A 249 16.89 5.13 -4.50
CA ILE A 249 17.46 5.94 -5.57
C ILE A 249 16.41 7.02 -5.86
N LEU A 250 16.65 8.23 -5.36
CA LEU A 250 15.98 9.42 -5.88
C LEU A 250 16.53 9.65 -7.29
N GLN A 251 15.68 9.57 -8.28
CA GLN A 251 15.97 10.01 -9.65
C GLN A 251 15.40 11.40 -9.85
#